data_19fb51899ee2c39504d12f683979629a
#
_entry.id   19fb51899ee2c39504d12f683979629a
#
_cell.length_a   1.000
_cell.length_b   1.000
_cell.length_c   1.000
_cell.angle_alpha   90.00
_cell.angle_beta   90.00
_cell.angle_gamma   90.00
#
_symmetry.space_group_name_H-M   'P 1'
#
loop_
_entity.id
_entity.type
_entity.pdbx_description
1 polymer ?
#
loop_
_entity_poly.entity_id
_entity_poly.type
_entity_poly.pdbx_seq_one_letter_code
_entity_poly.pdbx_strand_id
1 'polypeptide(L)'
;IYDYSPEAIFVPCNIVPYYLPGVKIQIFHGYAAEKKDHWVIRRYFDTYFTQGPFFTEGFSALAKKYKDFEVVETGWPRQDWIFQNLHTFDEEKSRLLQQHQREKLVLYAPTFSPSLTSLPHLKAGLDRLVQEKDILLLLKFHPLTRQEWTDEYREWAASQQHVIWIDDHNITKYQLMADVMISDTSSTVYEFLLLNKPVITFQTVAKDIYWIDIQQTDELPEAYEQALHDES
;
A
#
# COMPACT_ATOMS: atom_id res chain seq x y z
N ILE A 1 10.03 25.46 16.47
CA ILE A 1 9.36 25.79 15.18
C ILE A 1 9.33 27.31 15.01
N TYR A 2 8.98 28.07 16.05
CA TYR A 2 8.90 29.56 15.97
C TYR A 2 10.23 30.26 15.71
N ASP A 3 11.34 29.66 16.11
CA ASP A 3 12.70 30.18 15.90
C ASP A 3 13.30 29.81 14.54
N TYR A 4 12.61 28.98 13.76
CA TYR A 4 13.01 28.56 12.44
C TYR A 4 12.05 29.13 11.39
N SER A 5 12.56 29.97 10.49
CA SER A 5 11.79 30.58 9.38
C SER A 5 12.18 29.91 8.06
N PRO A 6 11.58 28.78 7.69
CA PRO A 6 11.90 28.10 6.45
C PRO A 6 11.41 28.90 5.23
N GLU A 7 12.16 28.84 4.13
CA GLU A 7 11.71 29.37 2.83
C GLU A 7 10.63 28.48 2.23
N ALA A 8 10.70 27.15 2.46
CA ALA A 8 9.73 26.17 1.98
C ALA A 8 9.50 25.06 3.02
N ILE A 9 8.29 24.51 3.02
CA ILE A 9 7.86 23.39 3.87
C ILE A 9 7.30 22.28 2.97
N PHE A 10 7.90 21.10 3.04
CA PHE A 10 7.41 19.91 2.35
C PHE A 10 6.53 19.08 3.28
N VAL A 11 5.30 18.80 2.87
CA VAL A 11 4.29 18.15 3.71
C VAL A 11 3.71 16.95 3.02
N PRO A 12 3.80 15.74 3.62
CA PRO A 12 3.21 14.54 3.03
C PRO A 12 1.70 14.41 3.29
N CYS A 13 1.18 15.10 4.31
CA CYS A 13 -0.23 15.06 4.70
C CYS A 13 -1.03 16.21 4.05
N ASN A 14 -2.34 16.03 3.90
CA ASN A 14 -3.23 17.02 3.27
C ASN A 14 -3.66 18.18 4.21
N ILE A 15 -2.91 18.39 5.30
CA ILE A 15 -3.13 19.46 6.29
C ILE A 15 -1.77 19.97 6.73
N VAL A 16 -1.64 21.30 6.79
CA VAL A 16 -0.51 21.99 7.38
C VAL A 16 -1.02 23.21 8.15
N PRO A 17 -0.43 23.56 9.32
CA PRO A 17 -0.81 24.77 10.03
C PRO A 17 -0.57 26.02 9.15
N TYR A 18 -1.61 26.81 8.96
CA TYR A 18 -1.58 27.97 8.05
C TYR A 18 -0.58 29.05 8.49
N TYR A 19 -0.31 29.15 9.80
CA TYR A 19 0.57 30.16 10.40
C TYR A 19 2.07 29.85 10.24
N LEU A 20 2.44 28.68 9.74
CA LEU A 20 3.84 28.36 9.45
C LEU A 20 4.33 29.20 8.27
N PRO A 21 5.51 29.86 8.38
CA PRO A 21 6.07 30.67 7.30
C PRO A 21 6.59 29.79 6.14
N GLY A 22 6.83 30.46 5.00
CA GLY A 22 7.39 29.82 3.82
C GLY A 22 6.36 29.19 2.87
N VAL A 23 6.81 28.85 1.68
CA VAL A 23 6.03 28.17 0.64
C VAL A 23 5.67 26.76 1.10
N LYS A 24 4.40 26.40 1.03
CA LYS A 24 3.90 25.08 1.47
C LYS A 24 3.71 24.18 0.27
N ILE A 25 4.47 23.10 0.26
CA ILE A 25 4.53 22.15 -0.85
C ILE A 25 3.96 20.81 -0.41
N GLN A 26 2.89 20.37 -1.06
CA GLN A 26 2.33 19.02 -0.87
C GLN A 26 3.16 18.00 -1.65
N ILE A 27 3.67 16.94 -0.98
CA ILE A 27 4.46 15.88 -1.61
C ILE A 27 3.79 14.50 -1.54
N PHE A 28 2.61 14.41 -0.91
CA PHE A 28 1.83 13.20 -0.69
C PHE A 28 2.58 12.09 0.10
N HIS A 29 1.83 11.09 0.56
CA HIS A 29 2.36 9.94 1.30
C HIS A 29 1.90 8.59 0.74
N GLY A 30 1.20 8.58 -0.39
CA GLY A 30 0.71 7.37 -1.05
C GLY A 30 -0.11 7.67 -2.31
N TYR A 31 -0.42 6.63 -3.06
CA TYR A 31 -1.27 6.68 -4.27
C TYR A 31 -2.73 6.45 -3.88
N ALA A 32 -3.40 7.48 -3.39
CA ALA A 32 -4.76 7.37 -2.85
C ALA A 32 -5.83 7.85 -3.85
N ALA A 33 -5.76 7.39 -5.11
CA ALA A 33 -6.59 7.84 -6.21
C ALA A 33 -8.11 7.71 -5.93
N GLU A 34 -8.55 6.62 -5.28
CA GLU A 34 -9.95 6.32 -4.96
C GLU A 34 -10.46 7.09 -3.75
N LYS A 35 -9.58 7.69 -2.94
CA LYS A 35 -9.97 8.40 -1.74
C LYS A 35 -10.39 9.82 -2.07
N LYS A 36 -11.64 10.17 -1.83
CA LYS A 36 -12.19 11.51 -2.05
C LYS A 36 -11.35 12.60 -1.38
N ASP A 37 -10.83 12.34 -0.18
CA ASP A 37 -10.03 13.28 0.60
C ASP A 37 -8.72 13.68 -0.09
N HIS A 38 -8.17 12.81 -0.92
CA HIS A 38 -6.97 13.07 -1.70
C HIS A 38 -7.13 14.28 -2.65
N TRP A 39 -8.33 14.44 -3.21
CA TRP A 39 -8.67 15.47 -4.19
C TRP A 39 -9.27 16.74 -3.57
N VAL A 40 -9.39 16.81 -2.25
CA VAL A 40 -9.96 17.98 -1.57
C VAL A 40 -8.93 19.08 -1.43
N ILE A 41 -9.16 20.20 -2.12
CA ILE A 41 -8.32 21.40 -2.02
C ILE A 41 -8.75 22.22 -0.80
N ARG A 42 -7.90 22.23 0.22
CA ARG A 42 -8.10 22.98 1.48
C ARG A 42 -7.44 24.36 1.48
N ARG A 43 -6.77 24.72 0.40
CA ARG A 43 -6.04 26.00 0.24
C ARG A 43 -4.95 26.21 1.28
N TYR A 44 -4.30 25.13 1.71
CA TYR A 44 -3.15 25.21 2.61
C TYR A 44 -1.82 25.20 1.88
N PHE A 45 -1.81 24.78 0.61
CA PHE A 45 -0.61 24.56 -0.16
C PHE A 45 -0.53 25.52 -1.34
N ASP A 46 0.66 26.06 -1.53
CA ASP A 46 1.00 26.92 -2.67
C ASP A 46 1.35 26.09 -3.92
N THR A 47 1.87 24.86 -3.69
CA THR A 47 2.29 23.96 -4.77
C THR A 47 1.99 22.50 -4.42
N TYR A 48 1.56 21.74 -5.43
CA TYR A 48 1.38 20.29 -5.34
C TYR A 48 2.42 19.61 -6.24
N PHE A 49 3.32 18.82 -5.63
CA PHE A 49 4.25 17.94 -6.33
C PHE A 49 3.57 16.60 -6.58
N THR A 50 3.21 16.35 -7.84
CA THR A 50 2.42 15.18 -8.21
C THR A 50 3.28 13.99 -8.60
N GLN A 51 2.76 12.79 -8.32
CA GLN A 51 3.48 11.53 -8.38
C GLN A 51 3.57 10.96 -9.80
N GLY A 52 2.85 11.55 -10.78
CA GLY A 52 2.85 11.12 -12.17
C GLY A 52 1.67 11.67 -12.97
N PRO A 53 1.56 11.36 -14.25
CA PRO A 53 0.62 11.99 -15.18
C PRO A 53 -0.84 11.97 -14.73
N PHE A 54 -1.32 10.85 -14.18
CA PHE A 54 -2.69 10.73 -13.68
C PHE A 54 -3.03 11.79 -12.61
N PHE A 55 -2.15 11.93 -11.60
CA PHE A 55 -2.33 12.93 -10.54
C PHE A 55 -2.12 14.35 -11.07
N THR A 56 -1.14 14.53 -11.96
CA THR A 56 -0.85 15.82 -12.60
C THR A 56 -2.06 16.36 -13.37
N GLU A 57 -2.73 15.52 -14.14
CA GLU A 57 -3.93 15.89 -14.89
C GLU A 57 -5.06 16.30 -13.94
N GLY A 58 -5.34 15.47 -12.92
CA GLY A 58 -6.39 15.74 -11.95
C GLY A 58 -6.15 17.02 -11.15
N PHE A 59 -4.94 17.22 -10.60
CA PHE A 59 -4.60 18.44 -9.85
C PHE A 59 -4.52 19.68 -10.75
N SER A 60 -4.09 19.55 -12.01
CA SER A 60 -4.10 20.66 -12.97
C SER A 60 -5.52 21.12 -13.30
N ALA A 61 -6.48 20.20 -13.39
CA ALA A 61 -7.89 20.57 -13.55
C ALA A 61 -8.41 21.35 -12.32
N LEU A 62 -8.01 20.92 -11.10
CA LEU A 62 -8.34 21.65 -9.87
C LEU A 62 -7.65 23.02 -9.80
N ALA A 63 -6.39 23.14 -10.23
CA ALA A 63 -5.66 24.40 -10.28
C ALA A 63 -6.33 25.42 -11.21
N LYS A 64 -6.81 24.97 -12.38
CA LYS A 64 -7.60 25.83 -13.30
C LYS A 64 -8.87 26.37 -12.64
N LYS A 65 -9.50 25.57 -11.78
CA LYS A 65 -10.73 25.94 -11.07
C LYS A 65 -10.47 26.91 -9.93
N TYR A 66 -9.48 26.63 -9.08
CA TYR A 66 -9.22 27.37 -7.84
C TYR A 66 -8.28 28.58 -8.03
N LYS A 67 -7.32 28.50 -8.95
CA LYS A 67 -6.37 29.54 -9.35
C LYS A 67 -5.49 30.10 -8.20
N ASP A 68 -5.24 29.30 -7.17
CA ASP A 68 -4.51 29.70 -5.98
C ASP A 68 -3.35 28.76 -5.63
N PHE A 69 -2.99 27.84 -6.50
CA PHE A 69 -1.83 26.96 -6.33
C PHE A 69 -1.27 26.50 -7.68
N GLU A 70 -0.03 26.03 -7.66
CA GLU A 70 0.66 25.46 -8.82
C GLU A 70 0.74 23.93 -8.72
N VAL A 71 0.92 23.28 -9.88
CA VAL A 71 1.10 21.83 -9.99
C VAL A 71 2.38 21.54 -10.75
N VAL A 72 3.24 20.72 -10.15
CA VAL A 72 4.51 20.30 -10.75
C VAL A 72 4.61 18.78 -10.68
N GLU A 73 4.79 18.13 -11.82
CA GLU A 73 5.05 16.70 -11.86
C GLU A 73 6.51 16.44 -11.48
N THR A 74 6.71 15.76 -10.37
CA THR A 74 8.05 15.47 -9.83
C THR A 74 8.34 13.98 -9.71
N GLY A 75 7.32 13.12 -9.88
CA GLY A 75 7.38 11.78 -9.37
C GLY A 75 7.22 11.74 -7.85
N TRP A 76 7.53 10.61 -7.25
CA TRP A 76 7.41 10.44 -5.80
C TRP A 76 8.74 9.99 -5.19
N PRO A 77 9.41 10.85 -4.39
CA PRO A 77 10.76 10.59 -3.88
C PRO A 77 10.92 9.29 -3.08
N ARG A 78 9.83 8.80 -2.46
CA ARG A 78 9.84 7.50 -1.77
C ARG A 78 10.15 6.35 -2.72
N GLN A 79 9.68 6.42 -3.98
CA GLN A 79 9.94 5.38 -4.98
C GLN A 79 11.41 5.35 -5.42
N ASP A 80 12.08 6.49 -5.45
CA ASP A 80 13.51 6.55 -5.78
C ASP A 80 14.33 5.70 -4.80
N TRP A 81 14.03 5.82 -3.50
CA TRP A 81 14.67 4.99 -2.47
C TRP A 81 14.34 3.51 -2.67
N ILE A 82 13.09 3.17 -2.96
CA ILE A 82 12.65 1.79 -3.18
C ILE A 82 13.42 1.17 -4.35
N PHE A 83 13.47 1.85 -5.50
CA PHE A 83 14.18 1.34 -6.69
C PHE A 83 15.69 1.22 -6.50
N GLN A 84 16.30 2.08 -5.68
CA GLN A 84 17.72 1.98 -5.33
C GLN A 84 18.00 0.82 -4.35
N ASN A 85 16.99 0.28 -3.68
CA ASN A 85 17.13 -0.69 -2.60
C ASN A 85 16.35 -2.00 -2.83
N LEU A 86 16.05 -2.35 -4.08
CA LEU A 86 15.22 -3.52 -4.43
C LEU A 86 15.71 -4.83 -3.80
N HIS A 87 17.00 -5.02 -3.66
CA HIS A 87 17.64 -6.25 -3.19
C HIS A 87 18.09 -6.21 -1.72
N THR A 88 17.79 -5.14 -1.00
CA THR A 88 18.28 -4.94 0.38
C THR A 88 17.85 -6.06 1.34
N PHE A 89 16.73 -6.69 1.09
CA PHE A 89 16.15 -7.70 1.99
C PHE A 89 16.17 -9.13 1.42
N ASP A 90 16.89 -9.40 0.32
CA ASP A 90 16.92 -10.71 -0.34
C ASP A 90 17.49 -11.81 0.58
N GLU A 91 18.54 -11.50 1.34
CA GLU A 91 19.13 -12.44 2.31
C GLU A 91 18.16 -12.74 3.48
N GLU A 92 17.42 -11.74 3.94
CA GLU A 92 16.44 -11.92 5.00
C GLU A 92 15.24 -12.74 4.50
N LYS A 93 14.75 -12.47 3.29
CA LYS A 93 13.74 -13.27 2.61
C LYS A 93 14.16 -14.72 2.52
N SER A 94 15.38 -14.97 2.01
CA SER A 94 15.92 -16.33 1.84
C SER A 94 16.02 -17.09 3.16
N ARG A 95 16.45 -16.43 4.24
CA ARG A 95 16.50 -17.03 5.58
C ARG A 95 15.10 -17.40 6.10
N LEU A 96 14.13 -16.51 5.93
CA LEU A 96 12.74 -16.76 6.36
C LEU A 96 12.15 -17.95 5.61
N LEU A 97 12.27 -17.99 4.30
CA LEU A 97 11.77 -19.08 3.48
C LEU A 97 12.45 -20.42 3.85
N GLN A 98 13.76 -20.43 4.04
CA GLN A 98 14.49 -21.62 4.48
C GLN A 98 14.05 -22.09 5.87
N GLN A 99 13.91 -21.17 6.83
CA GLN A 99 13.49 -21.50 8.20
C GLN A 99 12.11 -22.13 8.24
N HIS A 100 11.19 -21.66 7.40
CA HIS A 100 9.81 -22.16 7.33
C HIS A 100 9.62 -23.26 6.28
N GLN A 101 10.67 -23.63 5.55
CA GLN A 101 10.62 -24.62 4.45
C GLN A 101 9.52 -24.27 3.45
N ARG A 102 9.52 -23.03 2.95
CA ARG A 102 8.56 -22.50 1.98
C ARG A 102 9.30 -21.87 0.79
N GLU A 103 8.63 -21.86 -0.39
CA GLU A 103 9.23 -21.36 -1.63
C GLU A 103 8.88 -19.90 -1.93
N LYS A 104 7.68 -19.46 -1.57
CA LYS A 104 7.18 -18.13 -1.89
C LYS A 104 6.72 -17.38 -0.64
N LEU A 105 6.93 -16.08 -0.66
CA LEU A 105 6.51 -15.18 0.41
C LEU A 105 5.34 -14.33 -0.06
N VAL A 106 4.21 -14.47 0.60
CA VAL A 106 2.97 -13.74 0.30
C VAL A 106 2.70 -12.71 1.38
N LEU A 107 2.41 -11.47 1.00
CA LEU A 107 2.06 -10.38 1.90
C LEU A 107 0.55 -10.13 1.87
N TYR A 108 -0.13 -10.29 2.99
CA TYR A 108 -1.50 -9.80 3.16
C TYR A 108 -1.50 -8.46 3.89
N ALA A 109 -1.88 -7.41 3.16
CA ALA A 109 -1.85 -6.02 3.64
C ALA A 109 -3.18 -5.30 3.36
N PRO A 110 -4.24 -5.58 4.15
CA PRO A 110 -5.56 -4.98 3.95
C PRO A 110 -5.61 -3.52 4.38
N THR A 111 -6.57 -2.76 3.83
CA THR A 111 -6.88 -1.41 4.32
C THR A 111 -7.55 -1.46 5.70
N PHE A 112 -7.40 -0.38 6.46
CA PHE A 112 -8.05 -0.24 7.77
C PHE A 112 -9.50 0.28 7.68
N SER A 113 -9.92 0.77 6.52
CA SER A 113 -11.25 1.37 6.31
C SER A 113 -12.34 0.31 6.44
N PRO A 114 -13.28 0.41 7.39
CA PRO A 114 -14.25 -0.65 7.65
C PRO A 114 -15.18 -0.99 6.48
N SER A 115 -15.39 -0.04 5.55
CA SER A 115 -16.24 -0.25 4.37
C SER A 115 -15.51 -0.79 3.15
N LEU A 116 -14.17 -0.92 3.22
CA LEU A 116 -13.32 -1.29 2.09
C LEU A 116 -12.41 -2.47 2.41
N THR A 117 -12.32 -2.86 3.69
CA THR A 117 -11.40 -3.89 4.13
C THR A 117 -11.92 -5.30 3.86
N SER A 118 -11.03 -6.17 3.44
CA SER A 118 -11.26 -7.61 3.24
C SER A 118 -11.24 -8.42 4.55
N LEU A 119 -10.82 -7.83 5.66
CA LEU A 119 -10.61 -8.52 6.94
C LEU A 119 -11.79 -9.38 7.43
N PRO A 120 -13.06 -8.91 7.36
CA PRO A 120 -14.19 -9.72 7.83
C PRO A 120 -14.46 -10.97 6.98
N HIS A 121 -13.86 -11.07 5.80
CA HIS A 121 -14.25 -12.06 4.80
C HIS A 121 -13.12 -13.03 4.44
N LEU A 122 -11.87 -12.56 4.33
CA LEU A 122 -10.83 -13.27 3.60
C LEU A 122 -10.08 -14.35 4.42
N LYS A 123 -10.26 -14.41 5.74
CA LYS A 123 -9.53 -15.32 6.62
C LYS A 123 -9.61 -16.80 6.19
N ALA A 124 -10.80 -17.28 5.84
CA ALA A 124 -10.98 -18.67 5.39
C ALA A 124 -10.24 -18.96 4.07
N GLY A 125 -10.24 -17.99 3.14
CA GLY A 125 -9.48 -18.11 1.89
C GLY A 125 -7.98 -18.12 2.11
N LEU A 126 -7.48 -17.28 3.03
CA LEU A 126 -6.07 -17.24 3.42
C LEU A 126 -5.64 -18.55 4.11
N ASP A 127 -6.46 -19.10 4.99
CA ASP A 127 -6.20 -20.38 5.66
C ASP A 127 -6.09 -21.50 4.62
N ARG A 128 -7.03 -21.57 3.70
CA ARG A 128 -7.01 -22.53 2.60
C ARG A 128 -5.77 -22.35 1.70
N LEU A 129 -5.41 -21.10 1.37
CA LEU A 129 -4.24 -20.81 0.56
C LEU A 129 -2.95 -21.33 1.22
N VAL A 130 -2.77 -21.11 2.52
CA VAL A 130 -1.60 -21.57 3.28
C VAL A 130 -1.53 -23.11 3.35
N GLN A 131 -2.68 -23.79 3.38
CA GLN A 131 -2.76 -25.26 3.41
C GLN A 131 -2.48 -25.88 2.04
N GLU A 132 -2.91 -25.26 0.95
CA GLU A 132 -2.84 -25.80 -0.39
C GLU A 132 -1.55 -25.42 -1.16
N LYS A 133 -0.89 -24.31 -0.77
CA LYS A 133 0.25 -23.75 -1.50
C LYS A 133 1.52 -23.71 -0.67
N ASP A 134 2.66 -23.79 -1.35
CA ASP A 134 3.98 -23.71 -0.72
C ASP A 134 4.39 -22.25 -0.45
N ILE A 135 3.68 -21.62 0.48
CA ILE A 135 3.85 -20.21 0.81
C ILE A 135 4.11 -19.97 2.28
N LEU A 136 4.83 -18.89 2.56
CA LEU A 136 4.89 -18.25 3.87
C LEU A 136 4.06 -16.96 3.79
N LEU A 137 2.99 -16.88 4.60
CA LEU A 137 2.08 -15.74 4.62
C LEU A 137 2.50 -14.74 5.70
N LEU A 138 2.74 -13.49 5.30
CA LEU A 138 2.98 -12.37 6.21
C LEU A 138 1.70 -11.54 6.37
N LEU A 139 1.26 -11.34 7.59
CA LEU A 139 0.12 -10.47 7.92
C LEU A 139 0.64 -9.12 8.38
N LYS A 140 0.42 -8.08 7.58
CA LYS A 140 0.86 -6.71 7.88
C LYS A 140 -0.30 -5.74 7.86
N PHE A 141 -0.83 -5.43 9.04
CA PHE A 141 -2.00 -4.56 9.15
C PHE A 141 -1.62 -3.10 9.38
N HIS A 142 -2.53 -2.23 9.00
CA HIS A 142 -2.38 -0.79 9.25
C HIS A 142 -2.57 -0.50 10.75
N PRO A 143 -1.82 0.44 11.36
CA PRO A 143 -1.96 0.77 12.79
C PRO A 143 -3.36 1.22 13.21
N LEU A 144 -4.18 1.73 12.29
CA LEU A 144 -5.57 2.13 12.53
C LEU A 144 -6.59 1.00 12.31
N THR A 145 -6.14 -0.24 12.07
CA THR A 145 -7.03 -1.39 11.97
C THR A 145 -7.73 -1.61 13.31
N ARG A 146 -9.02 -1.97 13.28
CA ARG A 146 -9.80 -2.25 14.49
C ARG A 146 -9.15 -3.36 15.31
N GLN A 147 -9.12 -3.16 16.63
CA GLN A 147 -8.49 -4.09 17.57
C GLN A 147 -9.06 -5.50 17.48
N GLU A 148 -10.38 -5.63 17.30
CA GLU A 148 -11.07 -6.92 17.16
C GLU A 148 -10.49 -7.78 16.04
N TRP A 149 -10.27 -7.20 14.85
CA TRP A 149 -9.64 -7.91 13.73
C TRP A 149 -8.17 -8.17 13.94
N THR A 150 -7.47 -7.23 14.58
CA THR A 150 -6.05 -7.41 14.92
C THR A 150 -5.85 -8.59 15.86
N ASP A 151 -6.67 -8.69 16.90
CA ASP A 151 -6.60 -9.78 17.88
C ASP A 151 -6.96 -11.13 17.23
N GLU A 152 -8.04 -11.17 16.46
CA GLU A 152 -8.47 -12.38 15.75
C GLU A 152 -7.38 -12.93 14.82
N TYR A 153 -6.79 -12.08 14.00
CA TYR A 153 -5.76 -12.52 13.04
C TYR A 153 -4.42 -12.82 13.72
N ARG A 154 -4.10 -12.15 14.81
CA ARG A 154 -2.92 -12.45 15.62
C ARG A 154 -3.03 -13.83 16.30
N GLU A 155 -4.19 -14.14 16.85
CA GLU A 155 -4.47 -15.47 17.43
C GLU A 155 -4.41 -16.56 16.36
N TRP A 156 -5.01 -16.29 15.19
CA TRP A 156 -4.92 -17.21 14.07
C TRP A 156 -3.47 -17.44 13.64
N ALA A 157 -2.69 -16.38 13.43
CA ALA A 157 -1.28 -16.50 13.06
C ALA A 157 -0.47 -17.32 14.09
N ALA A 158 -0.72 -17.11 15.39
CA ALA A 158 -0.05 -17.86 16.46
C ALA A 158 -0.39 -19.36 16.45
N SER A 159 -1.52 -19.76 15.86
CA SER A 159 -1.93 -21.16 15.70
C SER A 159 -1.41 -21.82 14.43
N GLN A 160 -0.79 -21.06 13.51
CA GLN A 160 -0.35 -21.51 12.18
C GLN A 160 1.18 -21.58 12.10
N GLN A 161 1.70 -22.62 11.46
CA GLN A 161 3.15 -22.80 11.27
C GLN A 161 3.72 -21.86 10.19
N HIS A 162 2.92 -21.50 9.17
CA HIS A 162 3.35 -20.79 7.97
C HIS A 162 2.66 -19.43 7.81
N VAL A 163 2.22 -18.84 8.92
CA VAL A 163 1.65 -17.50 8.98
C VAL A 163 2.43 -16.68 10.00
N ILE A 164 2.93 -15.54 9.63
CA ILE A 164 3.68 -14.64 10.50
C ILE A 164 2.94 -13.33 10.67
N TRP A 165 2.66 -12.96 11.91
CA TRP A 165 2.19 -11.63 12.27
C TRP A 165 3.36 -10.63 12.30
N ILE A 166 3.20 -9.47 11.66
CA ILE A 166 4.21 -8.42 11.57
C ILE A 166 3.80 -7.22 12.41
N ASP A 167 4.55 -6.95 13.47
CA ASP A 167 4.38 -5.77 14.33
C ASP A 167 5.20 -4.55 13.88
N ASP A 168 6.17 -4.74 12.98
CA ASP A 168 6.98 -3.66 12.42
C ASP A 168 6.11 -2.63 11.66
N HIS A 169 6.49 -1.35 11.72
CA HIS A 169 5.80 -0.27 11.01
C HIS A 169 6.22 -0.12 9.53
N ASN A 170 7.32 -0.73 9.12
CA ASN A 170 7.89 -0.59 7.79
C ASN A 170 7.27 -1.57 6.78
N ILE A 171 6.16 -1.18 6.15
CA ILE A 171 5.53 -2.01 5.10
C ILE A 171 6.43 -2.20 3.88
N THR A 172 7.25 -1.21 3.53
CA THR A 172 8.11 -1.24 2.33
C THR A 172 9.08 -2.42 2.36
N LYS A 173 9.64 -2.75 3.52
CA LYS A 173 10.47 -3.95 3.70
C LYS A 173 9.75 -5.22 3.22
N TYR A 174 8.52 -5.40 3.66
CA TYR A 174 7.74 -6.61 3.34
C TYR A 174 7.22 -6.61 1.90
N GLN A 175 6.94 -5.44 1.33
CA GLN A 175 6.66 -5.29 -0.10
C GLN A 175 7.87 -5.70 -0.95
N LEU A 176 9.08 -5.29 -0.57
CA LEU A 176 10.31 -5.68 -1.27
C LEU A 176 10.57 -7.19 -1.18
N MET A 177 10.31 -7.80 -0.02
CA MET A 177 10.49 -9.24 0.20
C MET A 177 9.42 -10.12 -0.48
N ALA A 178 8.16 -9.68 -0.49
CA ALA A 178 7.05 -10.50 -0.97
C ALA A 178 7.13 -10.79 -2.48
N ASP A 179 6.69 -11.98 -2.88
CA ASP A 179 6.51 -12.38 -4.28
C ASP A 179 5.14 -11.96 -4.79
N VAL A 180 4.10 -12.10 -3.97
CA VAL A 180 2.71 -11.75 -4.27
C VAL A 180 2.14 -10.92 -3.13
N MET A 181 1.30 -9.94 -3.44
CA MET A 181 0.54 -9.22 -2.43
C MET A 181 -0.96 -9.51 -2.57
N ILE A 182 -1.59 -9.80 -1.43
CA ILE A 182 -3.04 -9.88 -1.29
C ILE A 182 -3.51 -8.65 -0.53
N SER A 183 -4.52 -7.96 -1.04
CA SER A 183 -5.05 -6.73 -0.45
C SER A 183 -6.54 -6.53 -0.80
N ASP A 184 -6.95 -5.29 -0.75
CA ASP A 184 -8.29 -4.80 -1.09
C ASP A 184 -8.19 -3.40 -1.72
N THR A 185 -9.04 -2.45 -1.34
CA THR A 185 -8.92 -1.05 -1.80
C THR A 185 -7.88 -0.30 -0.97
N SER A 186 -6.62 -0.39 -1.37
CA SER A 186 -5.50 0.21 -0.65
C SER A 186 -4.50 0.89 -1.60
N SER A 187 -3.92 2.01 -1.16
CA SER A 187 -2.84 2.68 -1.90
C SER A 187 -1.56 1.83 -2.01
N THR A 188 -1.38 0.86 -1.10
CA THR A 188 -0.24 -0.05 -1.11
C THR A 188 -0.25 -1.00 -2.32
N VAL A 189 -1.42 -1.23 -2.93
CA VAL A 189 -1.57 -1.99 -4.18
C VAL A 189 -0.74 -1.34 -5.29
N TYR A 190 -0.91 -0.05 -5.50
CA TYR A 190 -0.16 0.68 -6.53
C TYR A 190 1.34 0.72 -6.25
N GLU A 191 1.73 0.85 -4.97
CA GLU A 191 3.13 0.79 -4.56
C GLU A 191 3.77 -0.56 -4.90
N PHE A 192 3.03 -1.65 -4.71
CA PHE A 192 3.51 -3.00 -4.99
C PHE A 192 3.56 -3.28 -6.51
N LEU A 193 2.57 -2.82 -7.27
CA LEU A 193 2.55 -2.93 -8.74
C LEU A 193 3.74 -2.22 -9.39
N LEU A 194 4.23 -1.12 -8.80
CA LEU A 194 5.44 -0.44 -9.27
C LEU A 194 6.71 -1.30 -9.13
N LEU A 195 6.68 -2.34 -8.30
CA LEU A 195 7.77 -3.33 -8.19
C LEU A 195 7.69 -4.41 -9.30
N ASN A 196 6.73 -4.30 -10.20
CA ASN A 196 6.42 -5.30 -11.23
C ASN A 196 6.17 -6.69 -10.61
N LYS A 197 5.38 -6.74 -9.55
CA LYS A 197 5.00 -7.95 -8.84
C LYS A 197 3.48 -8.11 -8.81
N PRO A 198 2.95 -9.34 -8.84
CA PRO A 198 1.53 -9.60 -8.92
C PRO A 198 0.78 -9.23 -7.65
N VAL A 199 -0.43 -8.70 -7.85
CA VAL A 199 -1.37 -8.34 -6.79
C VAL A 199 -2.68 -9.08 -6.99
N ILE A 200 -3.26 -9.56 -5.90
CA ILE A 200 -4.63 -10.07 -5.84
C ILE A 200 -5.41 -9.17 -4.88
N THR A 201 -6.52 -8.61 -5.34
CA THR A 201 -7.42 -7.84 -4.47
C THR A 201 -8.73 -8.60 -4.25
N PHE A 202 -9.39 -8.27 -3.14
CA PHE A 202 -10.72 -8.77 -2.82
C PHE A 202 -11.72 -7.62 -2.87
N GLN A 203 -12.66 -7.67 -3.83
CA GLN A 203 -13.75 -6.72 -4.01
C GLN A 203 -13.27 -5.24 -4.01
N THR A 204 -12.20 -4.96 -4.76
CA THR A 204 -11.70 -3.60 -4.85
C THR A 204 -12.70 -2.66 -5.54
N VAL A 205 -12.76 -1.40 -5.09
CA VAL A 205 -13.55 -0.36 -5.76
C VAL A 205 -12.74 0.39 -6.82
N ALA A 206 -11.47 0.03 -7.01
CA ALA A 206 -10.63 0.58 -8.06
C ALA A 206 -11.23 0.26 -9.44
N LYS A 207 -11.05 1.18 -10.39
CA LYS A 207 -11.54 1.03 -11.76
C LYS A 207 -10.38 0.79 -12.71
N ASP A 208 -10.69 0.18 -13.85
CA ASP A 208 -9.73 -0.05 -14.93
C ASP A 208 -8.45 -0.75 -14.43
N ILE A 209 -8.65 -1.80 -13.60
CA ILE A 209 -7.57 -2.57 -12.99
C ILE A 209 -6.90 -3.51 -14.00
N TYR A 210 -5.61 -3.77 -13.80
CA TYR A 210 -4.77 -4.66 -14.61
C TYR A 210 -4.26 -5.86 -13.81
N TRP A 211 -4.79 -6.06 -12.60
CA TRP A 211 -4.46 -7.16 -11.69
C TRP A 211 -5.70 -7.99 -11.39
N ILE A 212 -5.53 -9.10 -10.69
CA ILE A 212 -6.62 -10.01 -10.35
C ILE A 212 -7.44 -9.44 -9.19
N ASP A 213 -8.76 -9.34 -9.36
CA ASP A 213 -9.71 -9.01 -8.28
C ASP A 213 -10.71 -10.13 -8.10
N ILE A 214 -10.68 -10.79 -6.95
CA ILE A 214 -11.60 -11.88 -6.61
C ILE A 214 -12.84 -11.37 -5.90
N GLN A 215 -13.95 -12.05 -6.12
CA GLN A 215 -15.25 -11.70 -5.53
C GLN A 215 -15.67 -12.66 -4.42
N GLN A 216 -15.11 -13.87 -4.40
CA GLN A 216 -15.36 -14.90 -3.41
C GLN A 216 -14.04 -15.38 -2.80
N THR A 217 -14.08 -15.78 -1.53
CA THR A 217 -12.86 -16.16 -0.78
C THR A 217 -12.26 -17.48 -1.27
N ASP A 218 -13.07 -18.36 -1.83
CA ASP A 218 -12.66 -19.65 -2.37
C ASP A 218 -11.93 -19.56 -3.73
N GLU A 219 -12.00 -18.40 -4.40
CA GLU A 219 -11.23 -18.11 -5.61
C GLU A 219 -9.74 -17.87 -5.33
N LEU A 220 -9.36 -17.58 -4.08
CA LEU A 220 -8.01 -17.12 -3.73
C LEU A 220 -6.88 -18.09 -4.11
N PRO A 221 -6.97 -19.44 -3.90
CA PRO A 221 -5.91 -20.36 -4.29
C PRO A 221 -5.72 -20.44 -5.81
N GLU A 222 -6.78 -20.32 -6.61
CA GLU A 222 -6.72 -20.29 -8.07
C GLU A 222 -6.16 -18.97 -8.58
N ALA A 223 -6.62 -17.86 -8.03
CA ALA A 223 -6.10 -16.51 -8.31
C ALA A 223 -4.60 -16.39 -8.01
N TYR A 224 -4.11 -17.06 -6.97
CA TYR A 224 -2.69 -17.11 -6.66
C TYR A 224 -1.88 -17.81 -7.75
N GLU A 225 -2.34 -18.96 -8.25
CA GLU A 225 -1.68 -19.67 -9.36
C GLU A 225 -1.68 -18.81 -10.63
N GLN A 226 -2.82 -18.20 -10.97
CA GLN A 226 -2.91 -17.31 -12.12
C GLN A 226 -1.92 -16.14 -11.99
N ALA A 227 -1.83 -15.51 -10.82
CA ALA A 227 -0.93 -14.41 -10.56
C ALA A 227 0.55 -14.74 -10.81
N LEU A 228 0.97 -15.97 -10.50
CA LEU A 228 2.33 -16.44 -10.77
C LEU A 228 2.60 -16.75 -12.25
N HIS A 229 1.57 -17.12 -13.01
CA HIS A 229 1.71 -17.45 -14.44
C HIS A 229 1.73 -16.22 -15.33
N ASP A 230 1.08 -15.13 -14.93
CA ASP A 230 1.04 -13.88 -15.70
C ASP A 230 2.38 -13.10 -15.62
N GLU A 231 3.34 -13.54 -14.79
CA GLU A 231 4.72 -13.02 -14.74
C GLU A 231 5.64 -13.56 -15.85
N SER A 232 5.19 -14.48 -16.71
CA SER A 232 6.02 -15.19 -17.71
C SER A 232 5.96 -14.59 -19.13
#